data_703f9355a22849f64bec3aaa52662cd1
#
_entry.id   703f9355a22849f64bec3aaa52662cd1
#
_cell.length_a   1.000
_cell.length_b   1.000
_cell.length_c   1.000
_cell.angle_alpha   90.00
_cell.angle_beta   90.00
_cell.angle_gamma   90.00
#
_symmetry.space_group_name_H-M   'P 1'
#
loop_
_entity.id
_entity.type
_entity.pdbx_description
1 polymer ?
#
loop_
_entity_poly.entity_id
_entity_poly.type
_entity_poly.pdbx_seq_one_letter_code
_entity_poly.pdbx_strand_id
1 'polypeptide(L)'
;MKGDEGSVLVVDDNEVNRDLLARRLQRQGHAVTVAEDGLQALELMRSEPFDLVLLDIMMPQMNGYQVLENLKADEKLRYIPVIMISAVDDIDSIVRCIELGAEDYLSKPFNPVLLKARISACLEKKRLRDQEQAYLQELNEEQEKSERLLLNILPKAIAERLKQGETTIADSFSDVTVMFADLVGFTKLSTHLSPAELVELLNQIFSAFDELADRYGLEKIKTIGDAYMVVGGLPTPSNNHAEAIAEMAIDIQAAIAKMRTKGDQPLSIRIGINTGPVEAGVIGTKKFTYDLWGDTVNIASRMESLGVPGGIQVTLATYERLRDKYIFEDRGVLQVKGKGDMMTYLLLGRKG
;
A
#
# COMPACT_ATOMS: atom_id res chain seq x y z
N MET A 1 -14.98 -24.66 27.99
CA MET A 1 -13.61 -25.19 27.92
C MET A 1 -13.49 -26.01 26.64
N LYS A 2 -13.21 -25.34 25.51
CA LYS A 2 -12.81 -25.92 24.22
C LYS A 2 -11.37 -25.43 24.01
N GLY A 3 -10.38 -26.22 24.43
CA GLY A 3 -9.04 -25.68 24.45
C GLY A 3 -7.88 -26.63 24.19
N ASP A 4 -8.13 -27.93 24.25
CA ASP A 4 -7.06 -28.93 24.15
C ASP A 4 -7.15 -29.82 22.88
N GLU A 5 -8.12 -29.55 22.00
CA GLU A 5 -8.34 -30.32 20.77
C GLU A 5 -7.43 -29.78 19.64
N GLY A 6 -6.70 -30.68 18.97
CA GLY A 6 -5.83 -30.33 17.84
C GLY A 6 -5.70 -31.51 16.88
N SER A 7 -5.18 -31.25 15.68
CA SER A 7 -4.83 -32.26 14.67
C SER A 7 -3.43 -32.81 14.95
N VAL A 8 -3.35 -34.09 15.29
CA VAL A 8 -2.11 -34.76 15.71
C VAL A 8 -1.73 -35.86 14.71
N LEU A 9 -0.53 -35.79 14.16
CA LEU A 9 0.06 -36.88 13.37
C LEU A 9 0.86 -37.78 14.29
N VAL A 10 0.58 -39.09 14.25
CA VAL A 10 1.32 -40.13 14.98
C VAL A 10 2.12 -40.96 14.00
N VAL A 11 3.43 -40.96 14.15
CA VAL A 11 4.38 -41.65 13.26
C VAL A 11 5.16 -42.70 14.05
N ASP A 12 4.94 -43.97 13.77
CA ASP A 12 5.63 -45.10 14.42
C ASP A 12 5.54 -46.31 13.46
N ASP A 13 6.59 -47.08 13.25
CA ASP A 13 6.58 -48.24 12.36
C ASP A 13 5.79 -49.43 12.95
N ASN A 14 5.64 -49.47 14.28
CA ASN A 14 4.89 -50.52 14.98
C ASN A 14 3.40 -50.18 15.05
N GLU A 15 2.57 -51.00 14.36
CA GLU A 15 1.11 -50.85 14.31
C GLU A 15 0.45 -50.82 15.71
N VAL A 16 0.91 -51.64 16.66
CA VAL A 16 0.35 -51.68 18.03
C VAL A 16 0.59 -50.35 18.74
N ASN A 17 1.76 -49.76 18.59
CA ASN A 17 2.08 -48.46 19.17
C ASN A 17 1.23 -47.36 18.56
N ARG A 18 1.13 -47.33 17.19
CA ARG A 18 0.28 -46.37 16.48
C ARG A 18 -1.17 -46.41 16.96
N ASP A 19 -1.74 -47.62 17.00
CA ASP A 19 -3.13 -47.82 17.43
C ASP A 19 -3.36 -47.38 18.88
N LEU A 20 -2.43 -47.73 19.76
CA LEU A 20 -2.52 -47.37 21.18
C LEU A 20 -2.50 -45.85 21.37
N LEU A 21 -1.57 -45.17 20.71
CA LEU A 21 -1.46 -43.70 20.74
C LEU A 21 -2.68 -43.06 20.12
N ALA A 22 -3.08 -43.48 18.91
CA ALA A 22 -4.23 -42.93 18.22
C ALA A 22 -5.51 -43.00 19.04
N ARG A 23 -5.85 -44.17 19.55
CA ARG A 23 -7.06 -44.37 20.41
C ARG A 23 -7.01 -43.53 21.67
N ARG A 24 -5.83 -43.37 22.27
CA ARG A 24 -5.66 -42.56 23.48
C ARG A 24 -5.87 -41.07 23.21
N LEU A 25 -5.31 -40.55 22.14
CA LEU A 25 -5.45 -39.17 21.72
C LEU A 25 -6.89 -38.84 21.26
N GLN A 26 -7.51 -39.74 20.51
CA GLN A 26 -8.92 -39.61 20.10
C GLN A 26 -9.86 -39.55 21.32
N ARG A 27 -9.60 -40.34 22.39
CA ARG A 27 -10.36 -40.25 23.65
C ARG A 27 -10.16 -38.91 24.36
N GLN A 28 -9.09 -38.18 24.09
CA GLN A 28 -8.83 -36.83 24.62
C GLN A 28 -9.43 -35.73 23.76
N GLY A 29 -10.06 -36.06 22.62
CA GLY A 29 -10.73 -35.11 21.72
C GLY A 29 -9.89 -34.68 20.51
N HIS A 30 -8.66 -35.20 20.33
CA HIS A 30 -7.82 -34.84 19.21
C HIS A 30 -8.27 -35.54 17.91
N ALA A 31 -8.15 -34.83 16.77
CA ALA A 31 -8.18 -35.46 15.46
C ALA A 31 -6.82 -36.12 15.22
N VAL A 32 -6.80 -37.41 14.87
CA VAL A 32 -5.55 -38.16 14.78
C VAL A 32 -5.43 -38.80 13.41
N THR A 33 -4.34 -38.48 12.71
CA THR A 33 -3.87 -39.15 11.50
C THR A 33 -2.64 -39.99 11.85
N VAL A 34 -2.45 -41.13 11.20
CA VAL A 34 -1.32 -42.01 11.45
C VAL A 34 -0.46 -42.19 10.22
N ALA A 35 0.85 -42.36 10.40
CA ALA A 35 1.81 -42.71 9.39
C ALA A 35 2.67 -43.90 9.88
N GLU A 36 3.01 -44.81 8.96
CA GLU A 36 3.78 -46.02 9.28
C GLU A 36 5.28 -45.85 9.08
N ASP A 37 5.69 -44.78 8.40
CA ASP A 37 7.09 -44.46 8.15
C ASP A 37 7.31 -42.95 7.99
N GLY A 38 8.59 -42.57 7.88
CA GLY A 38 8.98 -41.15 7.77
C GLY A 38 8.63 -40.51 6.43
N LEU A 39 8.58 -41.27 5.33
CA LEU A 39 8.23 -40.74 4.02
C LEU A 39 6.76 -40.40 3.95
N GLN A 40 5.89 -41.30 4.37
CA GLN A 40 4.45 -41.06 4.49
C GLN A 40 4.15 -39.88 5.42
N ALA A 41 4.88 -39.76 6.52
CA ALA A 41 4.72 -38.65 7.44
C ALA A 41 5.00 -37.28 6.77
N LEU A 42 6.09 -37.18 6.00
CA LEU A 42 6.43 -35.94 5.26
C LEU A 42 5.40 -35.63 4.15
N GLU A 43 4.89 -36.64 3.44
CA GLU A 43 3.83 -36.46 2.45
C GLU A 43 2.53 -35.93 3.08
N LEU A 44 2.10 -36.52 4.19
CA LEU A 44 0.93 -36.07 4.92
C LEU A 44 1.08 -34.63 5.44
N MET A 45 2.23 -34.30 6.04
CA MET A 45 2.48 -32.95 6.54
C MET A 45 2.51 -31.87 5.43
N ARG A 46 2.81 -32.25 4.17
CA ARG A 46 2.73 -31.35 3.02
C ARG A 46 1.31 -31.18 2.46
N SER A 47 0.47 -32.19 2.65
CA SER A 47 -0.90 -32.22 2.11
C SER A 47 -1.95 -31.72 3.10
N GLU A 48 -1.72 -31.85 4.40
CA GLU A 48 -2.67 -31.53 5.46
C GLU A 48 -1.99 -30.75 6.59
N PRO A 49 -2.72 -29.82 7.25
CA PRO A 49 -2.20 -29.09 8.40
C PRO A 49 -2.27 -29.92 9.67
N PHE A 50 -1.18 -29.95 10.43
CA PHE A 50 -1.10 -30.59 11.75
C PHE A 50 -0.69 -29.60 12.83
N ASP A 51 -1.27 -29.76 14.02
CA ASP A 51 -0.95 -28.97 15.20
C ASP A 51 0.20 -29.54 16.02
N LEU A 52 0.45 -30.85 15.88
CA LEU A 52 1.50 -31.56 16.57
C LEU A 52 1.87 -32.85 15.83
N VAL A 53 3.13 -33.24 15.88
CA VAL A 53 3.63 -34.52 15.39
C VAL A 53 4.21 -35.28 16.58
N LEU A 54 3.75 -36.54 16.80
CA LEU A 54 4.39 -37.51 17.65
C LEU A 54 5.21 -38.45 16.76
N LEU A 55 6.54 -38.44 16.89
CA LEU A 55 7.46 -39.04 15.93
C LEU A 55 8.36 -40.07 16.64
N ASP A 56 8.25 -41.33 16.23
CA ASP A 56 9.20 -42.34 16.66
C ASP A 56 10.58 -42.12 16.04
N ILE A 57 11.63 -42.39 16.80
CA ILE A 57 13.01 -42.26 16.35
C ILE A 57 13.42 -43.45 15.50
N MET A 58 13.06 -44.64 15.93
CA MET A 58 13.57 -45.91 15.35
C MET A 58 12.61 -46.46 14.30
N MET A 59 12.70 -45.96 13.08
CA MET A 59 11.89 -46.43 11.95
C MET A 59 12.78 -46.87 10.78
N PRO A 60 12.32 -47.86 9.98
CA PRO A 60 13.04 -48.32 8.77
C PRO A 60 13.04 -47.22 7.70
N GLN A 61 13.99 -47.32 6.75
CA GLN A 61 14.18 -46.40 5.61
C GLN A 61 14.53 -44.99 5.99
N MET A 62 13.65 -44.26 6.69
CA MET A 62 13.85 -42.90 7.19
C MET A 62 13.56 -42.84 8.69
N ASN A 63 14.59 -42.64 9.50
CA ASN A 63 14.45 -42.53 10.93
C ASN A 63 13.88 -41.18 11.37
N GLY A 64 13.42 -41.06 12.63
CA GLY A 64 12.77 -39.87 13.17
C GLY A 64 13.68 -38.62 13.15
N TYR A 65 14.99 -38.78 13.29
CA TYR A 65 15.91 -37.64 13.18
C TYR A 65 15.92 -37.05 11.77
N GLN A 66 15.94 -37.92 10.75
CA GLN A 66 15.90 -37.48 9.35
C GLN A 66 14.56 -36.80 8.99
N VAL A 67 13.45 -37.34 9.52
CA VAL A 67 12.13 -36.68 9.37
C VAL A 67 12.14 -35.29 9.99
N LEU A 68 12.67 -35.17 11.22
CA LEU A 68 12.77 -33.90 11.93
C LEU A 68 13.64 -32.88 11.19
N GLU A 69 14.81 -33.30 10.70
CA GLU A 69 15.71 -32.45 9.89
C GLU A 69 15.00 -31.93 8.64
N ASN A 70 14.33 -32.82 7.89
CA ASN A 70 13.58 -32.43 6.69
C ASN A 70 12.43 -31.46 7.02
N LEU A 71 11.69 -31.72 8.10
CA LEU A 71 10.59 -30.86 8.57
C LEU A 71 11.12 -29.48 8.95
N LYS A 72 12.24 -29.40 9.68
CA LYS A 72 12.81 -28.12 10.12
C LYS A 72 13.49 -27.33 9.00
N ALA A 73 13.93 -28.01 7.94
CA ALA A 73 14.46 -27.38 6.72
C ALA A 73 13.35 -26.79 5.81
N ASP A 74 12.13 -27.30 5.90
CA ASP A 74 11.01 -26.84 5.09
C ASP A 74 10.37 -25.57 5.69
N GLU A 75 10.28 -24.50 4.90
CA GLU A 75 9.78 -23.20 5.36
C GLU A 75 8.32 -23.23 5.85
N LYS A 76 7.50 -24.14 5.30
CA LYS A 76 6.09 -24.27 5.68
C LYS A 76 5.88 -25.18 6.88
N LEU A 77 6.72 -26.21 7.00
CA LEU A 77 6.55 -27.25 8.02
C LEU A 77 7.34 -26.99 9.31
N ARG A 78 8.42 -26.22 9.27
CA ARG A 78 9.33 -26.01 10.41
C ARG A 78 8.69 -25.54 11.70
N TYR A 79 7.51 -24.91 11.61
CA TYR A 79 6.77 -24.39 12.75
C TYR A 79 5.86 -25.44 13.43
N ILE A 80 5.69 -26.61 12.81
CA ILE A 80 4.94 -27.70 13.45
C ILE A 80 5.76 -28.23 14.63
N PRO A 81 5.21 -28.23 15.86
CA PRO A 81 5.89 -28.82 16.99
C PRO A 81 5.99 -30.33 16.84
N VAL A 82 7.13 -30.89 17.22
CA VAL A 82 7.40 -32.32 17.16
C VAL A 82 7.78 -32.82 18.54
N ILE A 83 7.08 -33.83 19.05
CA ILE A 83 7.49 -34.60 20.24
C ILE A 83 8.12 -35.89 19.73
N MET A 84 9.41 -36.08 20.02
CA MET A 84 10.10 -37.32 19.72
C MET A 84 9.73 -38.42 20.69
N ILE A 85 9.52 -39.65 20.20
CA ILE A 85 9.21 -40.80 21.03
C ILE A 85 10.31 -41.84 20.81
N SER A 86 10.87 -42.43 21.88
CA SER A 86 11.93 -43.44 21.77
C SER A 86 11.90 -44.44 22.86
N ALA A 87 12.44 -45.62 22.57
CA ALA A 87 12.73 -46.64 23.58
C ALA A 87 14.10 -46.46 24.27
N VAL A 88 14.91 -45.53 23.79
CA VAL A 88 16.27 -45.25 24.28
C VAL A 88 16.20 -44.06 25.22
N ASP A 89 16.63 -44.23 26.45
CA ASP A 89 16.61 -43.23 27.53
C ASP A 89 18.01 -42.66 27.82
N ASP A 90 18.87 -42.56 26.77
CA ASP A 90 20.16 -41.94 26.95
C ASP A 90 20.11 -40.44 26.75
N ILE A 91 20.94 -39.71 27.48
CA ILE A 91 21.00 -38.26 27.48
C ILE A 91 21.43 -37.73 26.11
N ASP A 92 22.29 -38.44 25.40
CA ASP A 92 22.84 -37.97 24.09
C ASP A 92 21.74 -37.97 23.02
N SER A 93 20.84 -38.96 23.03
CA SER A 93 19.66 -39.00 22.15
C SER A 93 18.68 -37.88 22.44
N ILE A 94 18.44 -37.53 23.69
CA ILE A 94 17.57 -36.41 24.10
C ILE A 94 18.18 -35.11 23.65
N VAL A 95 19.46 -34.87 23.90
CA VAL A 95 20.15 -33.65 23.49
C VAL A 95 20.10 -33.49 21.95
N ARG A 96 20.35 -34.55 21.23
CA ARG A 96 20.28 -34.55 19.76
C ARG A 96 18.89 -34.16 19.24
N CYS A 97 17.82 -34.68 19.82
CA CYS A 97 16.43 -34.32 19.47
C CYS A 97 16.19 -32.80 19.61
N ILE A 98 16.62 -32.24 20.76
CA ILE A 98 16.42 -30.83 21.04
C ILE A 98 17.27 -29.94 20.11
N GLU A 99 18.54 -30.31 19.86
CA GLU A 99 19.42 -29.60 18.95
C GLU A 99 18.88 -29.58 17.50
N LEU A 100 18.22 -30.66 17.07
CA LEU A 100 17.54 -30.73 15.77
C LEU A 100 16.19 -29.97 15.73
N GLY A 101 15.76 -29.40 16.87
CA GLY A 101 14.57 -28.55 16.93
C GLY A 101 13.28 -29.29 17.29
N ALA A 102 13.39 -30.47 17.94
CA ALA A 102 12.22 -31.08 18.57
C ALA A 102 11.70 -30.20 19.72
N GLU A 103 10.38 -30.12 19.85
CA GLU A 103 9.74 -29.36 20.95
C GLU A 103 9.86 -30.07 22.27
N ASP A 104 9.83 -31.42 22.25
CA ASP A 104 9.92 -32.23 23.42
C ASP A 104 10.32 -33.67 23.08
N TYR A 105 10.54 -34.48 24.13
CA TYR A 105 10.93 -35.89 24.06
C TYR A 105 10.14 -36.74 25.07
N LEU A 106 9.78 -37.97 24.69
CA LEU A 106 9.08 -38.95 25.54
C LEU A 106 9.71 -40.34 25.39
N SER A 107 10.08 -40.96 26.52
CA SER A 107 10.56 -42.35 26.54
C SER A 107 9.41 -43.36 26.52
N LYS A 108 9.62 -44.49 25.84
CA LYS A 108 8.75 -45.70 25.91
C LYS A 108 9.21 -46.59 27.06
N PRO A 109 8.30 -47.14 27.89
CA PRO A 109 6.85 -46.99 27.93
C PRO A 109 6.43 -45.63 28.50
N PHE A 110 5.59 -44.88 27.77
CA PHE A 110 5.18 -43.55 28.23
C PHE A 110 4.10 -43.57 29.30
N ASN A 111 4.28 -42.72 30.28
CA ASN A 111 3.25 -42.46 31.28
C ASN A 111 2.09 -41.66 30.65
N PRO A 112 0.82 -42.12 30.76
CA PRO A 112 -0.32 -41.43 30.16
C PRO A 112 -0.53 -39.99 30.61
N VAL A 113 -0.22 -39.70 31.88
CA VAL A 113 -0.37 -38.34 32.44
C VAL A 113 0.71 -37.40 31.86
N LEU A 114 1.95 -37.92 31.77
CA LEU A 114 3.05 -37.16 31.20
C LEU A 114 2.83 -36.88 29.69
N LEU A 115 2.41 -37.90 28.92
CA LEU A 115 2.06 -37.76 27.52
C LEU A 115 1.01 -36.66 27.33
N LYS A 116 -0.08 -36.68 28.08
CA LYS A 116 -1.13 -35.67 28.03
C LYS A 116 -0.58 -34.29 28.35
N ALA A 117 0.18 -34.15 29.43
CA ALA A 117 0.73 -32.84 29.84
C ALA A 117 1.66 -32.21 28.76
N ARG A 118 2.52 -33.04 28.13
CA ARG A 118 3.43 -32.61 27.07
C ARG A 118 2.68 -32.15 25.81
N ILE A 119 1.67 -32.97 25.40
CA ILE A 119 0.84 -32.63 24.23
C ILE A 119 0.08 -31.33 24.48
N SER A 120 -0.60 -31.19 25.64
CA SER A 120 -1.31 -29.95 25.97
C SER A 120 -0.39 -28.73 25.97
N ALA A 121 0.82 -28.84 26.53
CA ALA A 121 1.79 -27.74 26.55
C ALA A 121 2.26 -27.35 25.12
N CYS A 122 2.56 -28.36 24.28
CA CYS A 122 2.96 -28.11 22.90
C CYS A 122 1.84 -27.48 22.07
N LEU A 123 0.60 -27.95 22.18
CA LEU A 123 -0.55 -27.39 21.48
C LEU A 123 -0.88 -25.98 21.96
N GLU A 124 -0.79 -25.70 23.27
CA GLU A 124 -0.98 -24.36 23.80
C GLU A 124 0.07 -23.40 23.27
N LYS A 125 1.36 -23.78 23.28
CA LYS A 125 2.46 -22.99 22.74
C LYS A 125 2.28 -22.71 21.24
N LYS A 126 1.86 -23.72 20.45
CA LYS A 126 1.54 -23.52 19.04
C LYS A 126 0.40 -22.54 18.85
N ARG A 127 -0.69 -22.70 19.58
CA ARG A 127 -1.85 -21.81 19.50
C ARG A 127 -1.50 -20.36 19.81
N LEU A 128 -0.71 -20.14 20.87
CA LEU A 128 -0.24 -18.79 21.22
C LEU A 128 0.62 -18.18 20.11
N ARG A 129 1.51 -18.97 19.51
CA ARG A 129 2.33 -18.54 18.38
C ARG A 129 1.48 -18.20 17.15
N ASP A 130 0.51 -19.05 16.83
CA ASP A 130 -0.39 -18.84 15.69
C ASP A 130 -1.26 -17.57 15.90
N GLN A 131 -1.74 -17.35 17.13
CA GLN A 131 -2.47 -16.13 17.49
C GLN A 131 -1.59 -14.87 17.40
N GLU A 132 -0.34 -14.95 17.86
CA GLU A 132 0.61 -13.85 17.75
C GLU A 132 0.89 -13.50 16.28
N GLN A 133 1.11 -14.50 15.44
CA GLN A 133 1.34 -14.30 14.00
C GLN A 133 0.11 -13.68 13.30
N ALA A 134 -1.09 -14.20 13.61
CA ALA A 134 -2.34 -13.65 13.06
C ALA A 134 -2.54 -12.19 13.50
N TYR A 135 -2.29 -11.87 14.76
CA TYR A 135 -2.39 -10.52 15.29
C TYR A 135 -1.39 -9.56 14.65
N LEU A 136 -0.13 -9.99 14.46
CA LEU A 136 0.89 -9.19 13.77
C LEU A 136 0.53 -8.94 12.32
N GLN A 137 -0.05 -9.93 11.64
CA GLN A 137 -0.53 -9.76 10.26
C GLN A 137 -1.68 -8.76 10.20
N GLU A 138 -2.69 -8.88 11.07
CA GLU A 138 -3.81 -7.94 11.15
C GLU A 138 -3.34 -6.51 11.43
N LEU A 139 -2.39 -6.35 12.35
CA LEU A 139 -1.80 -5.04 12.68
C LEU A 139 -1.08 -4.42 11.49
N ASN A 140 -0.31 -5.21 10.74
CA ASN A 140 0.37 -4.74 9.53
C ASN A 140 -0.62 -4.31 8.45
N GLU A 141 -1.68 -5.10 8.21
CA GLU A 141 -2.73 -4.75 7.24
C GLU A 141 -3.46 -3.45 7.62
N GLU A 142 -3.79 -3.26 8.90
CA GLU A 142 -4.40 -2.02 9.40
C GLU A 142 -3.43 -0.83 9.30
N GLN A 143 -2.14 -1.03 9.56
CA GLN A 143 -1.13 0.00 9.42
C GLN A 143 -0.97 0.44 7.96
N GLU A 144 -0.86 -0.51 7.02
CA GLU A 144 -0.78 -0.23 5.58
C GLU A 144 -2.02 0.51 5.07
N LYS A 145 -3.21 0.10 5.54
CA LYS A 145 -4.47 0.76 5.18
C LYS A 145 -4.52 2.19 5.71
N SER A 146 -4.12 2.41 6.96
CA SER A 146 -4.04 3.73 7.56
C SER A 146 -3.03 4.63 6.82
N GLU A 147 -1.86 4.09 6.47
CA GLU A 147 -0.85 4.81 5.72
C GLU A 147 -1.35 5.20 4.32
N ARG A 148 -1.97 4.28 3.60
CA ARG A 148 -2.56 4.57 2.28
C ARG A 148 -3.62 5.67 2.35
N LEU A 149 -4.49 5.66 3.37
CA LEU A 149 -5.48 6.72 3.57
C LEU A 149 -4.83 8.08 3.84
N LEU A 150 -3.75 8.12 4.60
CA LEU A 150 -2.99 9.35 4.87
C LEU A 150 -2.33 9.89 3.60
N LEU A 151 -1.73 9.02 2.80
CA LEU A 151 -1.09 9.39 1.53
C LEU A 151 -2.08 9.84 0.44
N ASN A 152 -3.37 9.52 0.57
CA ASN A 152 -4.42 10.07 -0.30
C ASN A 152 -4.75 11.54 0.05
N ILE A 153 -4.28 12.05 1.18
CA ILE A 153 -4.60 13.41 1.67
C ILE A 153 -3.37 14.29 1.66
N LEU A 154 -2.19 13.73 1.92
CA LEU A 154 -0.95 14.48 2.10
C LEU A 154 0.18 13.89 1.24
N PRO A 155 1.07 14.75 0.68
CA PRO A 155 2.29 14.27 0.03
C PRO A 155 3.12 13.42 0.99
N LYS A 156 3.78 12.38 0.46
CA LYS A 156 4.55 11.41 1.27
C LYS A 156 5.56 12.09 2.21
N ALA A 157 6.34 13.03 1.69
CA ALA A 157 7.34 13.75 2.48
C ALA A 157 6.72 14.51 3.67
N ILE A 158 5.52 15.05 3.50
CA ILE A 158 4.78 15.78 4.52
C ILE A 158 4.18 14.82 5.55
N ALA A 159 3.62 13.70 5.09
CA ALA A 159 3.10 12.65 5.97
C ALA A 159 4.18 12.05 6.87
N GLU A 160 5.40 11.86 6.35
CA GLU A 160 6.55 11.38 7.12
C GLU A 160 6.96 12.37 8.23
N ARG A 161 7.01 13.68 7.95
CA ARG A 161 7.33 14.72 8.95
C ARG A 161 6.28 14.78 10.06
N LEU A 162 4.99 14.67 9.72
CA LEU A 162 3.91 14.59 10.72
C LEU A 162 4.01 13.34 11.60
N LYS A 163 4.35 12.17 11.01
CA LYS A 163 4.60 10.94 11.79
C LYS A 163 5.78 11.08 12.75
N GLN A 164 6.78 11.89 12.43
CA GLN A 164 7.91 12.21 13.30
C GLN A 164 7.56 13.21 14.40
N GLY A 165 6.30 13.69 14.45
CA GLY A 165 5.83 14.60 15.49
C GLY A 165 6.03 16.09 15.18
N GLU A 166 6.37 16.45 13.93
CA GLU A 166 6.45 17.84 13.53
C GLU A 166 5.04 18.45 13.48
N THR A 167 4.78 19.46 14.31
CA THR A 167 3.44 20.04 14.46
C THR A 167 3.17 21.24 13.55
N THR A 168 4.22 21.88 13.03
CA THR A 168 4.13 23.03 12.14
C THR A 168 5.04 22.80 10.93
N ILE A 169 4.43 22.54 9.80
CA ILE A 169 5.15 22.36 8.53
C ILE A 169 4.90 23.60 7.69
N ALA A 170 5.96 24.37 7.42
CA ALA A 170 5.96 25.54 6.58
C ALA A 170 7.31 25.64 5.87
N ASP A 171 7.28 25.55 4.55
CA ASP A 171 8.46 25.53 3.69
C ASP A 171 8.35 26.60 2.61
N SER A 172 9.48 27.27 2.29
CA SER A 172 9.59 28.24 1.21
C SER A 172 10.26 27.60 0.00
N PHE A 173 9.61 27.72 -1.15
CA PHE A 173 10.15 27.25 -2.42
C PHE A 173 10.37 28.47 -3.33
N SER A 174 11.62 28.69 -3.75
CA SER A 174 11.99 29.85 -4.56
C SER A 174 11.57 29.74 -6.03
N ASP A 175 11.32 28.53 -6.48
CA ASP A 175 11.10 28.25 -7.90
C ASP A 175 10.21 27.02 -8.12
N VAL A 176 8.93 27.28 -8.37
CA VAL A 176 7.90 26.26 -8.67
C VAL A 176 7.01 26.76 -9.80
N THR A 177 6.32 25.86 -10.47
CA THR A 177 5.30 26.21 -11.46
C THR A 177 3.94 25.74 -11.01
N VAL A 178 3.01 26.67 -10.90
CA VAL A 178 1.63 26.44 -10.47
C VAL A 178 0.70 26.49 -11.67
N MET A 179 -0.20 25.53 -11.77
CA MET A 179 -1.23 25.45 -12.80
C MET A 179 -2.62 25.39 -12.16
N PHE A 180 -3.54 26.18 -12.71
CA PHE A 180 -4.98 26.04 -12.51
C PHE A 180 -5.63 25.63 -13.82
N ALA A 181 -6.57 24.69 -13.75
CA ALA A 181 -7.34 24.21 -14.88
C ALA A 181 -8.82 24.17 -14.51
N ASP A 182 -9.68 24.90 -15.21
CA ASP A 182 -11.09 25.12 -14.89
C ASP A 182 -12.01 24.79 -16.07
N LEU A 183 -13.15 24.12 -15.78
CA LEU A 183 -14.11 23.70 -16.80
C LEU A 183 -14.94 24.88 -17.29
N VAL A 184 -14.90 25.13 -18.59
CA VAL A 184 -15.65 26.25 -19.18
C VAL A 184 -17.15 25.99 -19.17
N GLY A 185 -17.91 26.92 -18.53
CA GLY A 185 -19.37 26.85 -18.51
C GLY A 185 -19.94 25.82 -17.56
N PHE A 186 -19.14 25.29 -16.62
CA PHE A 186 -19.54 24.29 -15.64
C PHE A 186 -20.78 24.70 -14.83
N THR A 187 -20.90 25.96 -14.42
CA THR A 187 -22.08 26.47 -13.69
C THR A 187 -23.38 26.23 -14.46
N LYS A 188 -23.38 26.39 -15.79
CA LYS A 188 -24.56 26.10 -16.61
C LYS A 188 -24.75 24.59 -16.77
N LEU A 189 -23.68 23.84 -16.94
CA LEU A 189 -23.73 22.39 -17.05
C LEU A 189 -24.30 21.75 -15.78
N SER A 190 -23.87 22.20 -14.61
CA SER A 190 -24.31 21.67 -13.31
C SER A 190 -25.80 21.84 -13.05
N THR A 191 -26.46 22.86 -13.65
CA THR A 191 -27.91 23.05 -13.49
C THR A 191 -28.77 22.00 -14.23
N HIS A 192 -28.17 21.25 -15.17
CA HIS A 192 -28.86 20.25 -15.99
C HIS A 192 -28.54 18.80 -15.56
N LEU A 193 -27.66 18.61 -14.59
CA LEU A 193 -27.25 17.29 -14.10
C LEU A 193 -27.81 17.04 -12.69
N SER A 194 -28.14 15.79 -12.40
CA SER A 194 -28.41 15.37 -11.04
C SER A 194 -27.12 15.41 -10.21
N PRO A 195 -27.20 15.50 -8.86
CA PRO A 195 -26.02 15.50 -8.01
C PRO A 195 -25.09 14.29 -8.23
N ALA A 196 -25.65 13.11 -8.47
CA ALA A 196 -24.88 11.91 -8.74
C ALA A 196 -24.13 11.98 -10.08
N GLU A 197 -24.80 12.45 -11.15
CA GLU A 197 -24.19 12.61 -12.47
C GLU A 197 -23.10 13.68 -12.46
N LEU A 198 -23.30 14.75 -11.70
CA LEU A 198 -22.32 15.81 -11.53
C LEU A 198 -21.03 15.29 -10.87
N VAL A 199 -21.18 14.57 -9.76
CA VAL A 199 -20.05 13.98 -9.03
C VAL A 199 -19.35 12.92 -9.90
N GLU A 200 -20.09 12.09 -10.63
CA GLU A 200 -19.52 11.09 -11.52
C GLU A 200 -18.70 11.73 -12.64
N LEU A 201 -19.19 12.80 -13.26
CA LEU A 201 -18.49 13.55 -14.30
C LEU A 201 -17.18 14.18 -13.75
N LEU A 202 -17.26 14.89 -12.63
CA LEU A 202 -16.09 15.47 -12.00
C LEU A 202 -15.06 14.41 -11.60
N ASN A 203 -15.52 13.29 -11.08
CA ASN A 203 -14.64 12.19 -10.71
C ASN A 203 -13.91 11.61 -11.92
N GLN A 204 -14.60 11.40 -13.05
CA GLN A 204 -13.98 10.94 -14.29
C GLN A 204 -12.91 11.93 -14.80
N ILE A 205 -13.22 13.23 -14.77
CA ILE A 205 -12.30 14.28 -15.24
C ILE A 205 -11.08 14.37 -14.33
N PHE A 206 -11.30 14.49 -13.02
CA PHE A 206 -10.21 14.69 -12.08
C PHE A 206 -9.36 13.43 -11.87
N SER A 207 -9.94 12.23 -11.98
CA SER A 207 -9.13 11.00 -11.98
C SER A 207 -8.19 10.94 -13.19
N ALA A 208 -8.65 11.36 -14.37
CA ALA A 208 -7.77 11.44 -15.54
C ALA A 208 -6.64 12.50 -15.34
N PHE A 209 -6.93 13.60 -14.63
CA PHE A 209 -5.90 14.60 -14.31
C PHE A 209 -4.94 14.09 -13.23
N ASP A 210 -5.42 13.34 -12.25
CA ASP A 210 -4.59 12.69 -11.22
C ASP A 210 -3.58 11.72 -11.88
N GLU A 211 -4.03 10.90 -12.85
CA GLU A 211 -3.14 10.01 -13.61
C GLU A 211 -2.07 10.78 -14.42
N LEU A 212 -2.42 11.95 -14.93
CA LEU A 212 -1.45 12.81 -15.62
C LEU A 212 -0.48 13.46 -14.64
N ALA A 213 -0.95 13.92 -13.48
CA ALA A 213 -0.10 14.47 -12.43
C ALA A 213 0.94 13.44 -11.97
N ASP A 214 0.52 12.21 -11.70
CA ASP A 214 1.40 11.09 -11.33
C ASP A 214 2.44 10.81 -12.45
N ARG A 215 1.99 10.76 -13.71
CA ARG A 215 2.86 10.50 -14.87
C ARG A 215 3.98 11.51 -15.00
N TYR A 216 3.70 12.78 -14.74
CA TYR A 216 4.66 13.88 -14.85
C TYR A 216 5.39 14.21 -13.55
N GLY A 217 5.11 13.47 -12.46
CA GLY A 217 5.73 13.70 -11.14
C GLY A 217 5.36 15.04 -10.54
N LEU A 218 4.11 15.45 -10.71
CA LEU A 218 3.55 16.71 -10.23
C LEU A 218 2.69 16.46 -8.99
N GLU A 219 2.60 17.47 -8.12
CA GLU A 219 1.82 17.39 -6.91
C GLU A 219 0.44 18.05 -7.09
N LYS A 220 -0.63 17.26 -6.97
CA LYS A 220 -1.99 17.78 -6.86
C LYS A 220 -2.16 18.44 -5.52
N ILE A 221 -2.58 19.70 -5.49
CA ILE A 221 -2.81 20.41 -4.23
C ILE A 221 -4.27 20.25 -3.79
N LYS A 222 -5.21 20.62 -4.63
CA LYS A 222 -6.65 20.54 -4.33
C LYS A 222 -7.52 20.75 -5.56
N THR A 223 -8.80 20.47 -5.40
CA THR A 223 -9.84 20.96 -6.31
C THR A 223 -10.60 22.12 -5.63
N ILE A 224 -10.99 23.12 -6.40
CA ILE A 224 -11.78 24.28 -5.95
C ILE A 224 -13.02 24.37 -6.83
N GLY A 225 -14.10 23.70 -6.42
CA GLY A 225 -15.27 23.54 -7.30
C GLY A 225 -14.94 22.69 -8.51
N ASP A 226 -14.99 23.27 -9.69
CA ASP A 226 -14.63 22.68 -10.99
C ASP A 226 -13.20 22.99 -11.45
N ALA A 227 -12.43 23.71 -10.63
CA ALA A 227 -11.03 23.99 -10.90
C ALA A 227 -10.09 22.97 -10.23
N TYR A 228 -9.05 22.55 -10.96
CA TYR A 228 -7.99 21.65 -10.50
C TYR A 228 -6.68 22.44 -10.33
N MET A 229 -6.05 22.34 -9.17
CA MET A 229 -4.78 22.99 -8.85
C MET A 229 -3.68 21.95 -8.69
N VAL A 230 -2.61 22.11 -9.47
CA VAL A 230 -1.43 21.24 -9.45
C VAL A 230 -0.16 22.09 -9.52
N VAL A 231 0.93 21.54 -8.99
CA VAL A 231 2.21 22.23 -8.91
C VAL A 231 3.38 21.30 -9.26
N GLY A 232 4.39 21.85 -9.87
CA GLY A 232 5.67 21.17 -10.09
C GLY A 232 6.80 21.88 -9.35
N GLY A 233 7.76 21.10 -8.81
CA GLY A 233 8.91 21.62 -8.08
C GLY A 233 8.77 21.57 -6.56
N LEU A 234 7.73 20.96 -6.03
CA LEU A 234 7.53 20.67 -4.61
C LEU A 234 6.73 19.36 -4.43
N PRO A 235 6.71 18.73 -3.23
CA PRO A 235 7.56 19.05 -2.07
C PRO A 235 9.04 18.72 -2.32
N THR A 236 9.36 18.03 -3.40
CA THR A 236 10.73 17.76 -3.83
C THR A 236 11.09 18.71 -4.98
N PRO A 237 12.13 19.54 -4.84
CA PRO A 237 12.57 20.43 -5.92
C PRO A 237 12.94 19.67 -7.19
N SER A 238 12.57 20.22 -8.35
CA SER A 238 12.84 19.64 -9.66
C SER A 238 13.17 20.76 -10.66
N ASN A 239 14.18 20.57 -11.51
CA ASN A 239 14.60 21.57 -12.49
C ASN A 239 13.70 21.60 -13.74
N ASN A 240 12.91 20.57 -13.98
CA ASN A 240 12.02 20.45 -15.15
C ASN A 240 10.54 20.70 -14.82
N HIS A 241 10.24 21.29 -13.64
CA HIS A 241 8.88 21.49 -13.17
C HIS A 241 8.00 22.29 -14.15
N ALA A 242 8.55 23.31 -14.83
CA ALA A 242 7.80 24.11 -15.79
C ALA A 242 7.46 23.29 -17.05
N GLU A 243 8.39 22.46 -17.53
CA GLU A 243 8.17 21.55 -18.65
C GLU A 243 7.13 20.49 -18.32
N ALA A 244 7.24 19.86 -17.15
CA ALA A 244 6.29 18.86 -16.67
C ALA A 244 4.85 19.43 -16.60
N ILE A 245 4.69 20.65 -16.10
CA ILE A 245 3.40 21.36 -16.07
C ILE A 245 2.90 21.65 -17.50
N ALA A 246 3.77 22.09 -18.41
CA ALA A 246 3.39 22.36 -19.80
C ALA A 246 2.92 21.08 -20.53
N GLU A 247 3.64 19.98 -20.35
CA GLU A 247 3.27 18.67 -20.88
C GLU A 247 1.90 18.19 -20.34
N MET A 248 1.70 18.28 -19.03
CA MET A 248 0.41 17.95 -18.40
C MET A 248 -0.71 18.84 -18.95
N ALA A 249 -0.48 20.14 -19.10
CA ALA A 249 -1.49 21.07 -19.60
C ALA A 249 -1.94 20.72 -21.04
N ILE A 250 -1.00 20.38 -21.93
CA ILE A 250 -1.29 19.93 -23.30
C ILE A 250 -2.08 18.61 -23.28
N ASP A 251 -1.67 17.66 -22.45
CA ASP A 251 -2.35 16.37 -22.37
C ASP A 251 -3.75 16.49 -21.73
N ILE A 252 -3.95 17.39 -20.76
CA ILE A 252 -5.28 17.74 -20.22
C ILE A 252 -6.21 18.26 -21.33
N GLN A 253 -5.75 19.18 -22.16
CA GLN A 253 -6.56 19.65 -23.30
C GLN A 253 -6.94 18.51 -24.24
N ALA A 254 -5.99 17.63 -24.56
CA ALA A 254 -6.24 16.48 -25.42
C ALA A 254 -7.21 15.47 -24.79
N ALA A 255 -7.16 15.27 -23.48
CA ALA A 255 -8.07 14.40 -22.73
C ALA A 255 -9.49 14.97 -22.70
N ILE A 256 -9.65 16.26 -22.36
CA ILE A 256 -10.95 16.94 -22.30
C ILE A 256 -11.62 17.00 -23.68
N ALA A 257 -10.85 17.22 -24.76
CA ALA A 257 -11.37 17.24 -26.11
C ALA A 257 -12.06 15.92 -26.53
N LYS A 258 -11.68 14.79 -25.91
CA LYS A 258 -12.26 13.46 -26.14
C LYS A 258 -13.46 13.17 -25.25
N MET A 259 -13.63 13.92 -24.17
CA MET A 259 -14.73 13.71 -23.22
C MET A 259 -16.00 14.41 -23.71
N ARG A 260 -17.14 13.81 -23.39
CA ARG A 260 -18.47 14.31 -23.69
C ARG A 260 -19.34 14.22 -22.47
N THR A 261 -20.27 15.14 -22.34
CA THR A 261 -21.36 14.99 -21.36
C THR A 261 -22.35 13.88 -21.79
N LYS A 262 -23.22 13.42 -20.89
CA LYS A 262 -24.31 12.48 -21.25
C LYS A 262 -25.23 13.00 -22.36
N GLY A 263 -25.27 14.35 -22.59
CA GLY A 263 -25.98 15.00 -23.71
C GLY A 263 -25.14 15.20 -24.96
N ASP A 264 -24.00 14.50 -25.10
CA ASP A 264 -23.05 14.59 -26.22
C ASP A 264 -22.45 15.98 -26.45
N GLN A 265 -22.48 16.87 -25.44
CA GLN A 265 -21.88 18.18 -25.54
C GLN A 265 -20.37 18.10 -25.28
N PRO A 266 -19.54 18.79 -26.09
CA PRO A 266 -18.12 18.83 -25.88
C PRO A 266 -17.78 19.62 -24.61
N LEU A 267 -16.80 19.12 -23.86
CA LEU A 267 -16.22 19.82 -22.73
C LEU A 267 -15.08 20.72 -23.21
N SER A 268 -14.88 21.82 -22.54
CA SER A 268 -13.76 22.75 -22.77
C SER A 268 -13.14 23.15 -21.44
N ILE A 269 -11.85 23.47 -21.44
CA ILE A 269 -11.10 23.82 -20.23
C ILE A 269 -10.29 25.08 -20.48
N ARG A 270 -10.12 25.91 -19.44
CA ARG A 270 -9.14 27.01 -19.42
C ARG A 270 -8.01 26.63 -18.50
N ILE A 271 -6.79 26.93 -18.89
CA ILE A 271 -5.61 26.61 -18.12
C ILE A 271 -4.78 27.87 -17.95
N GLY A 272 -4.39 28.17 -16.70
CA GLY A 272 -3.51 29.27 -16.35
C GLY A 272 -2.26 28.78 -15.64
N ILE A 273 -1.08 29.22 -16.08
CA ILE A 273 0.20 28.79 -15.54
C ILE A 273 1.05 29.99 -15.15
N ASN A 274 1.68 29.91 -13.98
CA ASN A 274 2.67 30.88 -13.54
C ASN A 274 3.82 30.20 -12.80
N THR A 275 5.03 30.77 -12.95
CA THR A 275 6.24 30.26 -12.31
C THR A 275 6.82 31.32 -11.37
N GLY A 276 7.24 30.91 -10.18
CA GLY A 276 7.84 31.79 -9.18
C GLY A 276 7.87 31.19 -7.78
N PRO A 277 8.18 31.98 -6.75
CA PRO A 277 8.26 31.53 -5.37
C PRO A 277 6.88 31.29 -4.74
N VAL A 278 6.80 30.28 -3.84
CA VAL A 278 5.61 30.01 -3.01
C VAL A 278 6.02 29.62 -1.60
N GLU A 279 5.09 29.83 -0.67
CA GLU A 279 5.11 29.23 0.66
C GLU A 279 4.17 28.03 0.63
N ALA A 280 4.61 26.91 1.20
CA ALA A 280 3.83 25.69 1.29
C ALA A 280 3.78 25.21 2.73
N GLY A 281 2.67 24.61 3.15
CA GLY A 281 2.59 24.10 4.52
C GLY A 281 1.31 23.37 4.83
N VAL A 282 1.23 22.84 6.06
CA VAL A 282 0.05 22.14 6.57
C VAL A 282 -0.72 23.05 7.50
N ILE A 283 -2.01 23.22 7.19
CA ILE A 283 -2.93 23.96 8.04
C ILE A 283 -4.01 23.03 8.59
N GLY A 284 -4.43 23.32 9.81
CA GLY A 284 -5.50 22.64 10.52
C GLY A 284 -5.02 21.65 11.56
N THR A 285 -5.89 21.34 12.52
CA THR A 285 -5.64 20.37 13.58
C THR A 285 -6.54 19.13 13.47
N LYS A 286 -7.71 19.27 12.84
CA LYS A 286 -8.69 18.18 12.66
C LYS A 286 -8.77 17.68 11.22
N LYS A 287 -8.62 18.58 10.26
CA LYS A 287 -8.57 18.28 8.82
C LYS A 287 -7.30 18.93 8.29
N PHE A 288 -6.25 18.16 8.22
CA PHE A 288 -4.99 18.61 7.63
C PHE A 288 -5.20 18.93 6.15
N THR A 289 -4.70 20.07 5.73
CA THR A 289 -4.66 20.45 4.32
C THR A 289 -3.26 20.97 4.03
N TYR A 290 -2.57 20.31 3.09
CA TYR A 290 -1.34 20.85 2.52
C TYR A 290 -1.72 21.82 1.42
N ASP A 291 -1.31 23.07 1.55
CA ASP A 291 -1.71 24.15 0.65
C ASP A 291 -0.52 25.08 0.34
N LEU A 292 -0.73 25.97 -0.65
CA LEU A 292 0.26 26.92 -1.14
C LEU A 292 -0.23 28.35 -1.02
N TRP A 293 0.68 29.24 -0.68
CA TRP A 293 0.44 30.69 -0.61
C TRP A 293 1.49 31.46 -1.36
N GLY A 294 1.13 32.65 -1.76
CA GLY A 294 2.02 33.61 -2.41
C GLY A 294 1.45 34.19 -3.71
N ASP A 295 2.15 35.18 -4.20
CA ASP A 295 1.79 35.88 -5.46
C ASP A 295 1.74 34.95 -6.64
N THR A 296 2.64 33.98 -6.70
CA THR A 296 2.73 33.01 -7.80
C THR A 296 1.43 32.25 -7.97
N VAL A 297 0.81 31.81 -6.86
CA VAL A 297 -0.48 31.10 -6.85
C VAL A 297 -1.60 32.01 -7.35
N ASN A 298 -1.66 33.24 -6.83
CA ASN A 298 -2.70 34.21 -7.20
C ASN A 298 -2.62 34.58 -8.69
N ILE A 299 -1.42 34.74 -9.22
CA ILE A 299 -1.20 35.06 -10.64
C ILE A 299 -1.58 33.87 -11.52
N ALA A 300 -1.22 32.63 -11.17
CA ALA A 300 -1.64 31.45 -11.90
C ALA A 300 -3.17 31.32 -12.00
N SER A 301 -3.88 31.55 -10.88
CA SER A 301 -5.36 31.61 -10.85
C SER A 301 -5.91 32.73 -11.75
N ARG A 302 -5.24 33.90 -11.82
CA ARG A 302 -5.63 34.98 -12.74
C ARG A 302 -5.36 34.65 -14.20
N MET A 303 -4.28 33.94 -14.51
CA MET A 303 -4.02 33.42 -15.86
C MET A 303 -5.13 32.47 -16.31
N GLU A 304 -5.63 31.64 -15.42
CA GLU A 304 -6.80 30.79 -15.72
C GLU A 304 -8.04 31.63 -15.95
N SER A 305 -8.48 32.44 -14.96
CA SER A 305 -9.77 33.15 -15.00
C SER A 305 -9.88 34.19 -16.11
N LEU A 306 -8.76 34.77 -16.54
CA LEU A 306 -8.65 35.69 -17.71
C LEU A 306 -8.31 34.92 -19.00
N GLY A 307 -8.20 33.60 -18.93
CA GLY A 307 -7.82 32.72 -20.02
C GLY A 307 -8.87 32.63 -21.13
N VAL A 308 -8.44 32.20 -22.30
CA VAL A 308 -9.33 31.90 -23.43
C VAL A 308 -9.89 30.49 -23.26
N PRO A 309 -11.21 30.27 -23.45
CA PRO A 309 -11.77 28.91 -23.49
C PRO A 309 -11.01 27.99 -24.44
N GLY A 310 -10.59 26.83 -23.99
CA GLY A 310 -9.76 25.90 -24.75
C GLY A 310 -8.28 26.31 -24.86
N GLY A 311 -7.82 27.37 -24.17
CA GLY A 311 -6.45 27.86 -24.22
C GLY A 311 -5.63 27.55 -22.94
N ILE A 312 -4.30 27.52 -23.11
CA ILE A 312 -3.32 27.48 -22.02
C ILE A 312 -2.62 28.85 -21.99
N GLN A 313 -2.93 29.63 -20.96
CA GLN A 313 -2.36 30.97 -20.80
C GLN A 313 -1.23 30.95 -19.79
N VAL A 314 -0.11 31.55 -20.11
CA VAL A 314 1.08 31.61 -19.27
C VAL A 314 1.58 33.05 -19.08
N THR A 315 2.26 33.29 -17.97
CA THR A 315 2.97 34.55 -17.72
C THR A 315 4.31 34.61 -18.47
N LEU A 316 4.92 35.80 -18.53
CA LEU A 316 6.28 35.99 -19.06
C LEU A 316 7.29 35.08 -18.34
N ALA A 317 7.22 34.94 -17.00
CA ALA A 317 8.14 34.11 -16.23
C ALA A 317 8.10 32.62 -16.65
N THR A 318 6.91 32.11 -16.98
CA THR A 318 6.74 30.75 -17.49
C THR A 318 7.17 30.65 -18.97
N TYR A 319 6.81 31.65 -19.78
CA TYR A 319 7.22 31.72 -21.18
C TYR A 319 8.73 31.68 -21.36
N GLU A 320 9.49 32.48 -20.61
CA GLU A 320 10.96 32.52 -20.69
C GLU A 320 11.63 31.18 -20.44
N ARG A 321 11.04 30.33 -19.60
CA ARG A 321 11.54 28.98 -19.31
C ARG A 321 11.23 27.98 -20.43
N LEU A 322 10.13 28.19 -21.14
CA LEU A 322 9.57 27.19 -22.05
C LEU A 322 9.76 27.54 -23.51
N ARG A 323 10.07 28.81 -23.85
CA ARG A 323 10.11 29.34 -25.22
C ARG A 323 11.01 28.57 -26.18
N ASP A 324 12.04 27.92 -25.69
CA ASP A 324 12.98 27.18 -26.54
C ASP A 324 12.43 25.83 -27.01
N LYS A 325 11.52 25.24 -26.23
CA LYS A 325 10.96 23.88 -26.45
C LYS A 325 9.50 23.87 -26.92
N TYR A 326 8.78 24.99 -26.74
CA TYR A 326 7.34 25.05 -27.01
C TYR A 326 7.00 26.21 -27.95
N ILE A 327 5.86 26.08 -28.64
CA ILE A 327 5.31 27.08 -29.54
C ILE A 327 4.36 27.98 -28.76
N PHE A 328 4.55 29.29 -28.87
CA PHE A 328 3.72 30.27 -28.18
C PHE A 328 3.19 31.30 -29.18
N GLU A 329 2.02 31.83 -28.84
CA GLU A 329 1.44 33.04 -29.46
C GLU A 329 1.44 34.16 -28.44
N ASP A 330 1.86 35.36 -28.85
CA ASP A 330 1.80 36.55 -28.03
C ASP A 330 0.34 37.00 -27.90
N ARG A 331 -0.18 36.95 -26.67
CA ARG A 331 -1.53 37.44 -26.37
C ARG A 331 -1.57 38.91 -26.03
N GLY A 332 -0.43 39.50 -25.75
CA GLY A 332 -0.29 40.89 -25.35
C GLY A 332 -0.48 41.15 -23.87
N VAL A 333 -0.68 42.40 -23.56
CA VAL A 333 -0.79 42.91 -22.19
C VAL A 333 -2.20 42.73 -21.67
N LEU A 334 -2.32 42.11 -20.49
CA LEU A 334 -3.59 41.98 -19.74
C LEU A 334 -3.52 42.74 -18.42
N GLN A 335 -4.60 43.43 -18.09
CA GLN A 335 -4.73 44.08 -16.81
C GLN A 335 -5.10 43.04 -15.73
N VAL A 336 -4.17 42.78 -14.83
CA VAL A 336 -4.33 41.79 -13.74
C VAL A 336 -4.62 42.54 -12.43
N LYS A 337 -5.76 42.27 -11.81
CA LYS A 337 -6.19 42.93 -10.58
C LYS A 337 -5.12 42.81 -9.50
N GLY A 338 -4.64 43.93 -8.96
CA GLY A 338 -3.62 44.01 -7.91
C GLY A 338 -2.17 43.86 -8.39
N LYS A 339 -1.95 43.71 -9.72
CA LYS A 339 -0.61 43.60 -10.35
C LYS A 339 -0.37 44.56 -11.48
N GLY A 340 -1.43 45.19 -11.98
CA GLY A 340 -1.32 46.08 -13.17
C GLY A 340 -1.23 45.29 -14.48
N ASP A 341 -0.51 45.91 -15.42
CA ASP A 341 -0.35 45.35 -16.78
C ASP A 341 0.70 44.23 -16.80
N MET A 342 0.31 43.07 -17.30
CA MET A 342 1.19 41.91 -17.40
C MET A 342 1.18 41.35 -18.81
N MET A 343 2.38 41.07 -19.35
CA MET A 343 2.56 40.41 -20.63
C MET A 343 2.19 38.94 -20.50
N THR A 344 1.39 38.42 -21.43
CA THR A 344 0.87 37.03 -21.40
C THR A 344 1.01 36.36 -22.75
N TYR A 345 1.10 35.03 -22.72
CA TYR A 345 1.30 34.22 -23.92
C TYR A 345 0.33 33.01 -23.88
N LEU A 346 -0.02 32.51 -25.06
CA LEU A 346 -0.76 31.28 -25.25
C LEU A 346 0.21 30.16 -25.63
N LEU A 347 0.27 29.11 -24.85
CA LEU A 347 1.00 27.89 -25.18
C LEU A 347 0.18 27.09 -26.20
N LEU A 348 0.70 26.88 -27.40
CA LEU A 348 0.02 26.20 -28.50
C LEU A 348 0.41 24.71 -28.63
N GLY A 349 1.61 24.35 -28.23
CA GLY A 349 2.09 22.97 -28.33
C GLY A 349 3.61 22.85 -28.27
N ARG A 350 4.08 21.64 -28.51
CA ARG A 350 5.52 21.31 -28.55
C ARG A 350 6.15 21.80 -29.85
N LYS A 351 7.39 22.23 -29.78
CA LYS A 351 8.21 22.39 -31.01
C LYS A 351 8.60 20.97 -31.46
N GLY A 352 8.48 20.71 -32.75
CA GLY A 352 8.87 19.46 -33.37
C GLY A 352 10.38 19.22 -33.38
#